data_be22db6d866e0469abbacf01eaa2ee48
#
_entry.id   be22db6d866e0469abbacf01eaa2ee48
#
_cell.length_a   1.000
_cell.length_b   1.000
_cell.length_c   1.000
_cell.angle_alpha   90.00
_cell.angle_beta   90.00
_cell.angle_gamma   90.00
#
_symmetry.space_group_name_H-M   'P 1'
#
loop_
_entity.id
_entity.type
_entity.pdbx_description
1 polymer ?
#
loop_
_entity_poly.entity_id
_entity_poly.type
_entity_poly.pdbx_seq_one_letter_code
_entity_poly.pdbx_strand_id
1 'polypeptide(L)'
;MIMKGQKISDRYQIIKSIGEGGMANVYLAYDTILDRNVAVKVLRGDLANDEKFVRRFQREALSASSLSNPNIVEVYDVGEDNGEYYIVMEYVEGKHLKALLKKRGKLTVPEVIDITLQITNGLSVAHDSYIIHRDIKPQNILILENGMIKITDFGIAVAMNATQLTQTNSVMGSVHYLPPEQASGKGATLQSDIYSIGILMYELLTGKLPFRGDNAVEIALKHLKEPMPSIRDEIPDIPQSVENIILKATAKNPKNRYSDAREMHEDLKTCLDESRANELKITFKYPENDYDDTKLLKTVKPENKKEVSKEKSGEEVVAKKTKANDSQNKLLITLASVFVGLVVVITTIFVLIPKITSSKQTAIPDVTNYTVTEAIKALQDAGFVVSDEQREEANENVEEGRVSRTSPAIGSIRKEGTEIIIYRSLGDVKVTIEDYTGKNASEIKGKLEALKLQVIISKKDINSDEAGDYKEGIIIEQSVAAGEKVSEGSSITLYVPKLDNKYPDFVADNYSVSEVEDFCDEYGVNLTKQEVETTEYAAGTIFYQSRAAGTTVVSGAKLTIKIAKEPSGNTENPDDGGLD
;
A
#
# COMPACT_ATOMS: atom_id res chain seq x y z
N MET A 1 -5.41 -30.79 0.00
CA MET A 1 -4.62 -30.48 1.25
C MET A 1 -3.23 -31.04 1.06
N ILE A 2 -2.22 -30.21 1.10
CA ILE A 2 -0.81 -30.60 0.87
C ILE A 2 -0.35 -31.49 2.01
N MET A 3 0.28 -32.61 1.67
CA MET A 3 0.73 -33.61 2.63
C MET A 3 2.23 -33.48 2.93
N LYS A 4 2.63 -33.94 4.12
CA LYS A 4 4.06 -34.05 4.49
C LYS A 4 4.79 -34.93 3.48
N GLY A 5 5.93 -34.47 2.98
CA GLY A 5 6.76 -35.14 1.98
C GLY A 5 6.38 -34.84 0.52
N GLN A 6 5.22 -34.24 0.26
CA GLN A 6 4.84 -33.77 -1.07
C GLN A 6 5.85 -32.70 -1.54
N LYS A 7 6.16 -32.70 -2.83
CA LYS A 7 6.98 -31.65 -3.44
C LYS A 7 6.07 -30.69 -4.22
N ILE A 8 6.33 -29.41 -4.08
CA ILE A 8 5.77 -28.35 -4.90
C ILE A 8 6.82 -27.97 -5.95
N SER A 9 6.42 -27.94 -7.22
CA SER A 9 7.30 -27.65 -8.36
C SER A 9 8.56 -28.53 -8.39
N ASP A 10 8.44 -29.82 -7.99
CA ASP A 10 9.52 -30.81 -7.87
C ASP A 10 10.73 -30.37 -7.02
N ARG A 11 10.67 -29.18 -6.42
CA ARG A 11 11.76 -28.54 -5.70
C ARG A 11 11.52 -28.42 -4.20
N TYR A 12 10.34 -27.93 -3.78
CA TYR A 12 10.08 -27.57 -2.39
C TYR A 12 9.40 -28.73 -1.65
N GLN A 13 10.16 -29.51 -0.89
CA GLN A 13 9.64 -30.66 -0.15
C GLN A 13 9.00 -30.22 1.16
N ILE A 14 7.70 -30.43 1.31
CA ILE A 14 6.93 -30.05 2.49
C ILE A 14 7.33 -30.87 3.72
N ILE A 15 7.70 -30.18 4.79
CA ILE A 15 8.07 -30.78 6.08
C ILE A 15 6.87 -30.80 7.02
N LYS A 16 6.20 -29.65 7.23
CA LYS A 16 5.03 -29.52 8.11
C LYS A 16 4.27 -28.21 7.84
N SER A 17 2.99 -28.17 8.24
CA SER A 17 2.25 -26.91 8.32
C SER A 17 2.79 -26.06 9.49
N ILE A 18 2.95 -24.75 9.26
CA ILE A 18 3.39 -23.77 10.27
C ILE A 18 2.40 -22.63 10.47
N GLY A 19 1.39 -22.51 9.60
CA GLY A 19 0.35 -21.50 9.72
C GLY A 19 -0.87 -21.81 8.86
N GLU A 20 -2.05 -21.53 9.38
CA GLU A 20 -3.31 -21.63 8.64
C GLU A 20 -4.00 -20.26 8.67
N GLY A 21 -4.26 -19.72 7.50
CA GLY A 21 -4.90 -18.42 7.32
C GLY A 21 -6.21 -18.50 6.55
N GLY A 22 -6.96 -17.41 6.57
CA GLY A 22 -8.24 -17.33 5.84
C GLY A 22 -8.08 -17.45 4.33
N MET A 23 -6.92 -17.06 3.77
CA MET A 23 -6.68 -17.02 2.34
C MET A 23 -5.63 -18.05 1.88
N ALA A 24 -4.65 -18.34 2.70
CA ALA A 24 -3.54 -19.22 2.35
C ALA A 24 -3.06 -20.00 3.58
N ASN A 25 -2.48 -21.16 3.34
CA ASN A 25 -1.78 -21.97 4.34
C ASN A 25 -0.27 -21.83 4.16
N VAL A 26 0.47 -21.83 5.26
CA VAL A 26 1.92 -21.69 5.24
C VAL A 26 2.57 -22.98 5.73
N TYR A 27 3.54 -23.47 4.97
CA TYR A 27 4.26 -24.70 5.24
C TYR A 27 5.75 -24.42 5.40
N LEU A 28 6.39 -25.09 6.33
CA LEU A 28 7.84 -25.26 6.32
C LEU A 28 8.16 -26.28 5.24
N ALA A 29 9.05 -25.93 4.34
CA ALA A 29 9.55 -26.81 3.29
C ALA A 29 11.08 -26.75 3.18
N TYR A 30 11.65 -27.75 2.52
CA TYR A 30 13.05 -27.81 2.21
C TYR A 30 13.27 -27.59 0.72
N ASP A 31 14.05 -26.56 0.38
CA ASP A 31 14.49 -26.29 -0.98
C ASP A 31 15.62 -27.28 -1.36
N THR A 32 15.28 -28.28 -2.16
CA THR A 32 16.19 -29.36 -2.54
C THR A 32 17.31 -28.93 -3.49
N ILE A 33 17.22 -27.74 -4.10
CA ILE A 33 18.25 -27.19 -4.99
C ILE A 33 19.25 -26.33 -4.21
N LEU A 34 18.76 -25.48 -3.31
CA LEU A 34 19.61 -24.55 -2.56
C LEU A 34 19.93 -25.00 -1.14
N ASP A 35 19.57 -26.25 -0.78
CA ASP A 35 19.90 -26.90 0.50
C ASP A 35 19.55 -26.04 1.72
N ARG A 36 18.29 -25.52 1.76
CA ARG A 36 17.84 -24.66 2.84
C ARG A 36 16.37 -24.84 3.18
N ASN A 37 16.02 -24.46 4.41
CA ASN A 37 14.63 -24.35 4.82
C ASN A 37 14.00 -23.07 4.26
N VAL A 38 12.76 -23.18 3.79
CA VAL A 38 11.95 -22.09 3.27
C VAL A 38 10.53 -22.16 3.83
N ALA A 39 9.83 -21.04 3.86
CA ALA A 39 8.40 -21.01 4.10
C ALA A 39 7.67 -20.97 2.74
N VAL A 40 6.70 -21.86 2.56
CA VAL A 40 5.89 -21.92 1.34
C VAL A 40 4.46 -21.57 1.70
N LYS A 41 3.98 -20.43 1.22
CA LYS A 41 2.61 -19.94 1.38
C LYS A 41 1.80 -20.39 0.17
N VAL A 42 0.76 -21.18 0.39
CA VAL A 42 -0.05 -21.76 -0.68
C VAL A 42 -1.48 -21.25 -0.57
N LEU A 43 -2.01 -20.73 -1.68
CA LEU A 43 -3.39 -20.28 -1.77
C LEU A 43 -4.33 -21.45 -1.50
N ARG A 44 -5.38 -21.23 -0.71
CA ARG A 44 -6.35 -22.29 -0.42
C ARG A 44 -7.10 -22.71 -1.69
N GLY A 45 -7.29 -24.00 -1.88
CA GLY A 45 -7.91 -24.56 -3.09
C GLY A 45 -9.34 -24.07 -3.34
N ASP A 46 -10.10 -23.76 -2.27
CA ASP A 46 -11.44 -23.15 -2.38
C ASP A 46 -11.42 -21.71 -2.94
N LEU A 47 -10.25 -21.05 -2.93
CA LEU A 47 -10.05 -19.69 -3.46
C LEU A 47 -9.24 -19.69 -4.76
N ALA A 48 -8.62 -20.80 -5.12
CA ALA A 48 -7.78 -20.91 -6.32
C ALA A 48 -8.58 -20.76 -7.63
N ASN A 49 -9.87 -21.04 -7.59
CA ASN A 49 -10.79 -20.87 -8.73
C ASN A 49 -11.36 -19.43 -8.85
N ASP A 50 -11.13 -18.57 -7.88
CA ASP A 50 -11.53 -17.16 -7.95
C ASP A 50 -10.35 -16.29 -8.40
N GLU A 51 -10.38 -15.85 -9.64
CA GLU A 51 -9.34 -15.03 -10.27
C GLU A 51 -8.98 -13.78 -9.45
N LYS A 52 -9.93 -13.23 -8.68
CA LYS A 52 -9.66 -12.07 -7.82
C LYS A 52 -8.70 -12.42 -6.68
N PHE A 53 -8.85 -13.62 -6.09
CA PHE A 53 -7.94 -14.07 -5.03
C PHE A 53 -6.58 -14.43 -5.59
N VAL A 54 -6.53 -15.11 -6.73
CA VAL A 54 -5.27 -15.46 -7.43
C VAL A 54 -4.48 -14.22 -7.79
N ARG A 55 -5.09 -13.25 -8.47
CA ARG A 55 -4.43 -11.99 -8.83
C ARG A 55 -3.94 -11.22 -7.61
N ARG A 56 -4.68 -11.28 -6.51
CA ARG A 56 -4.32 -10.63 -5.26
C ARG A 56 -3.09 -11.29 -4.64
N PHE A 57 -3.10 -12.62 -4.58
CA PHE A 57 -1.99 -13.44 -4.09
C PHE A 57 -0.69 -13.19 -4.89
N GLN A 58 -0.81 -13.17 -6.22
CA GLN A 58 0.33 -12.87 -7.09
C GLN A 58 0.87 -11.43 -6.93
N ARG A 59 -0.01 -10.43 -6.75
CA ARG A 59 0.41 -9.04 -6.51
C ARG A 59 1.15 -8.87 -5.19
N GLU A 60 0.74 -9.57 -4.14
CA GLU A 60 1.46 -9.61 -2.86
C GLU A 60 2.91 -10.04 -3.08
N ALA A 61 3.06 -11.19 -3.75
CA ALA A 61 4.37 -11.74 -4.04
C ALA A 61 5.25 -10.79 -4.86
N LEU A 62 4.71 -10.21 -5.93
CA LEU A 62 5.44 -9.25 -6.78
C LEU A 62 5.85 -7.98 -6.03
N SER A 63 4.97 -7.46 -5.15
CA SER A 63 5.32 -6.29 -4.34
C SER A 63 6.42 -6.59 -3.34
N ALA A 64 6.39 -7.77 -2.71
CA ALA A 64 7.38 -8.16 -1.71
C ALA A 64 8.72 -8.59 -2.32
N SER A 65 8.73 -9.14 -3.55
CA SER A 65 9.96 -9.68 -4.18
C SER A 65 11.02 -8.62 -4.51
N SER A 66 10.63 -7.35 -4.62
CA SER A 66 11.56 -6.24 -4.87
C SER A 66 12.18 -5.66 -3.58
N LEU A 67 11.72 -6.09 -2.40
CA LEU A 67 12.14 -5.55 -1.12
C LEU A 67 13.27 -6.39 -0.52
N SER A 68 14.40 -5.77 -0.20
CA SER A 68 15.51 -6.38 0.52
C SER A 68 15.89 -5.53 1.72
N ASN A 69 15.59 -6.03 2.93
CA ASN A 69 15.90 -5.37 4.19
C ASN A 69 15.91 -6.41 5.32
N PRO A 70 16.83 -6.35 6.32
CA PRO A 70 16.89 -7.31 7.41
C PRO A 70 15.59 -7.41 8.22
N ASN A 71 14.76 -6.36 8.23
CA ASN A 71 13.47 -6.33 8.93
C ASN A 71 12.27 -6.67 8.03
N ILE A 72 12.50 -7.21 6.83
CA ILE A 72 11.46 -7.71 5.91
C ILE A 72 11.71 -9.18 5.63
N VAL A 73 10.65 -9.98 5.56
CA VAL A 73 10.73 -11.38 5.09
C VAL A 73 10.95 -11.36 3.58
N GLU A 74 12.07 -11.95 3.13
CA GLU A 74 12.41 -12.01 1.70
C GLU A 74 11.52 -13.00 0.95
N VAL A 75 11.06 -12.62 -0.24
CA VAL A 75 10.37 -13.51 -1.18
C VAL A 75 11.39 -14.05 -2.19
N TYR A 76 11.47 -15.37 -2.29
CA TYR A 76 12.46 -16.07 -3.12
C TYR A 76 11.90 -16.54 -4.45
N ASP A 77 10.63 -16.97 -4.49
CA ASP A 77 10.03 -17.54 -5.67
C ASP A 77 8.50 -17.43 -5.62
N VAL A 78 7.87 -17.43 -6.79
CA VAL A 78 6.41 -17.36 -6.95
C VAL A 78 6.03 -18.24 -8.12
N GLY A 79 5.05 -19.10 -7.94
CA GLY A 79 4.65 -20.00 -9.01
C GLY A 79 3.27 -20.60 -8.84
N GLU A 80 2.98 -21.48 -9.78
CA GLU A 80 1.82 -22.36 -9.80
C GLU A 80 2.30 -23.79 -10.09
N ASP A 81 1.74 -24.74 -9.39
CA ASP A 81 1.99 -26.15 -9.60
C ASP A 81 0.68 -26.94 -9.42
N ASN A 82 0.20 -27.59 -10.49
CA ASN A 82 -1.05 -28.37 -10.51
C ASN A 82 -2.28 -27.60 -9.98
N GLY A 83 -2.44 -26.32 -10.34
CA GLY A 83 -3.51 -25.44 -9.89
C GLY A 83 -3.35 -24.90 -8.46
N GLU A 84 -2.23 -25.19 -7.80
CA GLU A 84 -1.88 -24.64 -6.50
C GLU A 84 -0.92 -23.46 -6.66
N TYR A 85 -1.40 -22.23 -6.40
CA TYR A 85 -0.58 -21.03 -6.42
C TYR A 85 0.22 -20.91 -5.13
N TYR A 86 1.53 -20.68 -5.25
CA TYR A 86 2.42 -20.63 -4.10
C TYR A 86 3.40 -19.44 -4.14
N ILE A 87 3.84 -19.01 -2.96
CA ILE A 87 4.91 -18.05 -2.74
C ILE A 87 5.94 -18.71 -1.83
N VAL A 88 7.20 -18.72 -2.25
CA VAL A 88 8.32 -19.21 -1.45
C VAL A 88 9.04 -18.03 -0.84
N MET A 89 9.24 -18.08 0.48
CA MET A 89 9.83 -16.97 1.22
C MET A 89 10.81 -17.49 2.28
N GLU A 90 11.55 -16.57 2.85
CA GLU A 90 12.44 -16.80 3.97
C GLU A 90 11.69 -17.51 5.12
N TYR A 91 12.26 -18.62 5.59
CA TYR A 91 11.79 -19.26 6.82
C TYR A 91 12.42 -18.55 8.01
N VAL A 92 11.59 -17.84 8.78
CA VAL A 92 12.01 -17.13 9.99
C VAL A 92 11.74 -18.00 11.20
N GLU A 93 12.78 -18.39 11.90
CA GLU A 93 12.68 -19.14 13.15
C GLU A 93 12.35 -18.17 14.31
N GLY A 94 11.08 -17.80 14.38
CA GLY A 94 10.58 -16.79 15.32
C GLY A 94 9.13 -17.05 15.73
N LYS A 95 8.57 -16.10 16.47
CA LYS A 95 7.17 -16.11 16.90
C LYS A 95 6.50 -14.81 16.44
N HIS A 96 5.21 -14.86 16.18
CA HIS A 96 4.45 -13.63 15.96
C HIS A 96 4.48 -12.74 17.20
N LEU A 97 4.63 -11.45 17.00
CA LEU A 97 4.61 -10.45 18.09
C LEU A 97 3.32 -10.54 18.92
N LYS A 98 2.20 -10.97 18.30
CA LYS A 98 0.93 -11.25 19.00
C LYS A 98 1.07 -12.33 20.06
N ALA A 99 1.87 -13.38 19.81
CA ALA A 99 2.11 -14.44 20.79
C ALA A 99 2.93 -13.94 21.99
N LEU A 100 3.94 -13.08 21.73
CA LEU A 100 4.72 -12.44 22.78
C LEU A 100 3.82 -11.54 23.65
N LEU A 101 3.01 -10.68 23.02
CA LEU A 101 2.07 -9.80 23.70
C LEU A 101 1.05 -10.59 24.55
N LYS A 102 0.48 -11.67 23.98
CA LYS A 102 -0.44 -12.56 24.72
C LYS A 102 0.23 -13.16 25.96
N LYS A 103 1.52 -13.53 25.89
CA LYS A 103 2.26 -14.13 26.99
C LYS A 103 2.62 -13.11 28.08
N ARG A 104 3.01 -11.87 27.69
CA ARG A 104 3.55 -10.85 28.61
C ARG A 104 2.51 -9.84 29.07
N GLY A 105 1.42 -9.68 28.34
CA GLY A 105 0.38 -8.68 28.54
C GLY A 105 0.74 -7.30 28.01
N LYS A 106 1.92 -6.79 28.32
CA LYS A 106 2.47 -5.52 27.82
C LYS A 106 3.99 -5.58 27.76
N LEU A 107 4.60 -4.66 27.01
CA LEU A 107 6.05 -4.52 26.88
C LEU A 107 6.52 -3.22 27.54
N THR A 108 7.81 -3.14 27.85
CA THR A 108 8.43 -1.93 28.39
C THR A 108 8.61 -0.86 27.32
N VAL A 109 8.71 0.40 27.71
CA VAL A 109 8.90 1.50 26.77
C VAL A 109 10.13 1.29 25.86
N PRO A 110 11.33 0.96 26.39
CA PRO A 110 12.49 0.72 25.53
C PRO A 110 12.28 -0.43 24.52
N GLU A 111 11.63 -1.53 24.93
CA GLU A 111 11.34 -2.65 24.02
C GLU A 111 10.40 -2.23 22.91
N VAL A 112 9.37 -1.44 23.21
CA VAL A 112 8.42 -0.96 22.18
C VAL A 112 9.10 -0.01 21.22
N ILE A 113 9.97 0.88 21.70
CA ILE A 113 10.74 1.79 20.86
C ILE A 113 11.69 0.99 19.94
N ASP A 114 12.43 0.01 20.47
CA ASP A 114 13.33 -0.84 19.66
C ASP A 114 12.56 -1.60 18.58
N ILE A 115 11.45 -2.26 18.92
CA ILE A 115 10.58 -2.94 17.96
C ILE A 115 10.08 -1.97 16.89
N THR A 116 9.63 -0.78 17.29
CA THR A 116 9.07 0.20 16.35
C THR A 116 10.14 0.80 15.44
N LEU A 117 11.36 1.02 15.94
CA LEU A 117 12.52 1.43 15.13
C LEU A 117 12.81 0.39 14.04
N GLN A 118 12.79 -0.89 14.36
CA GLN A 118 12.99 -1.95 13.39
C GLN A 118 11.84 -2.04 12.37
N ILE A 119 10.58 -1.87 12.80
CA ILE A 119 9.42 -1.81 11.89
C ILE A 119 9.55 -0.62 10.93
N THR A 120 9.84 0.57 11.44
CA THR A 120 9.97 1.77 10.61
C THR A 120 11.18 1.71 9.69
N ASN A 121 12.28 1.03 10.09
CA ASN A 121 13.41 0.76 9.21
C ASN A 121 13.02 -0.12 8.01
N GLY A 122 12.31 -1.23 8.22
CA GLY A 122 11.81 -2.07 7.14
C GLY A 122 10.82 -1.33 6.24
N LEU A 123 9.84 -0.65 6.84
CA LEU A 123 8.83 0.09 6.08
C LEU A 123 9.40 1.29 5.31
N SER A 124 10.50 1.92 5.76
CA SER A 124 11.10 3.01 5.00
C SER A 124 11.59 2.56 3.62
N VAL A 125 12.15 1.34 3.53
CA VAL A 125 12.58 0.75 2.24
C VAL A 125 11.38 0.44 1.34
N ALA A 126 10.28 -0.05 1.90
CA ALA A 126 9.05 -0.27 1.15
C ALA A 126 8.42 1.05 0.67
N HIS A 127 8.37 2.07 1.54
CA HIS A 127 7.84 3.38 1.23
C HIS A 127 8.66 4.13 0.17
N ASP A 128 9.99 3.97 0.16
CA ASP A 128 10.86 4.51 -0.90
C ASP A 128 10.49 3.94 -2.29
N SER A 129 9.99 2.70 -2.32
CA SER A 129 9.50 2.03 -3.53
C SER A 129 7.99 2.23 -3.75
N TYR A 130 7.35 3.12 -3.00
CA TYR A 130 5.89 3.35 -2.99
C TYR A 130 5.06 2.09 -2.70
N ILE A 131 5.64 1.11 -2.00
CA ILE A 131 4.96 -0.10 -1.57
C ILE A 131 4.39 0.14 -0.17
N ILE A 132 3.06 0.03 -0.05
CA ILE A 132 2.30 0.20 1.18
C ILE A 132 1.96 -1.17 1.73
N HIS A 133 2.21 -1.39 3.02
CA HIS A 133 1.94 -2.67 3.67
C HIS A 133 0.44 -2.92 3.87
N ARG A 134 -0.34 -1.91 4.27
CA ARG A 134 -1.81 -1.89 4.42
C ARG A 134 -2.39 -2.72 5.58
N ASP A 135 -1.63 -3.60 6.21
CA ASP A 135 -2.11 -4.50 7.27
C ASP A 135 -1.06 -4.67 8.39
N ILE A 136 -0.49 -3.56 8.89
CA ILE A 136 0.44 -3.58 10.02
C ILE A 136 -0.32 -3.94 11.29
N LYS A 137 0.05 -5.09 11.87
CA LYS A 137 -0.54 -5.63 13.11
C LYS A 137 0.41 -6.66 13.74
N PRO A 138 0.25 -7.02 15.04
CA PRO A 138 1.18 -7.94 15.72
C PRO A 138 1.25 -9.35 15.11
N GLN A 139 0.25 -9.76 14.33
CA GLN A 139 0.26 -11.05 13.63
C GLN A 139 1.21 -11.07 12.44
N ASN A 140 1.43 -9.91 11.80
CA ASN A 140 2.28 -9.77 10.62
C ASN A 140 3.71 -9.31 10.95
N ILE A 141 4.07 -9.34 12.24
CA ILE A 141 5.42 -9.06 12.73
C ILE A 141 5.96 -10.32 13.41
N LEU A 142 7.05 -10.85 12.90
CA LEU A 142 7.78 -11.96 13.50
C LEU A 142 8.89 -11.40 14.39
N ILE A 143 9.11 -12.01 15.55
CA ILE A 143 10.21 -11.69 16.45
C ILE A 143 11.07 -12.94 16.68
N LEU A 144 12.36 -12.80 16.46
CA LEU A 144 13.37 -13.83 16.68
C LEU A 144 13.84 -13.82 18.15
N GLU A 145 14.55 -14.87 18.57
CA GLU A 145 15.07 -14.97 19.93
C GLU A 145 16.08 -13.88 20.29
N ASN A 146 16.83 -13.37 19.31
CA ASN A 146 17.77 -12.26 19.49
C ASN A 146 17.13 -10.86 19.52
N GLY A 147 15.79 -10.77 19.45
CA GLY A 147 15.05 -9.50 19.44
C GLY A 147 14.90 -8.86 18.05
N MET A 148 15.51 -9.42 17.00
CA MET A 148 15.31 -8.93 15.64
C MET A 148 13.86 -9.19 15.22
N ILE A 149 13.25 -8.21 14.52
CA ILE A 149 11.92 -8.38 13.94
C ILE A 149 11.98 -8.50 12.42
N LYS A 150 11.00 -9.19 11.86
CA LYS A 150 10.76 -9.23 10.41
C LYS A 150 9.27 -9.00 10.12
N ILE A 151 9.02 -8.11 9.19
CA ILE A 151 7.67 -7.80 8.68
C ILE A 151 7.34 -8.83 7.60
N THR A 152 6.13 -9.39 7.65
CA THR A 152 5.62 -10.35 6.68
C THR A 152 4.27 -9.90 6.11
N ASP A 153 3.83 -10.50 5.01
CA ASP A 153 2.51 -10.30 4.40
C ASP A 153 2.25 -8.87 3.87
N PHE A 154 3.17 -8.36 3.03
CA PHE A 154 3.04 -7.07 2.36
C PHE A 154 1.85 -7.04 1.38
N GLY A 155 1.01 -6.06 1.51
CA GLY A 155 0.23 -5.50 0.39
C GLY A 155 -1.16 -6.04 0.09
N ILE A 156 -1.80 -6.95 0.89
CA ILE A 156 -3.06 -7.59 0.49
C ILE A 156 -4.34 -6.98 1.06
N ALA A 157 -4.26 -6.10 2.03
CA ALA A 157 -5.49 -5.52 2.54
C ALA A 157 -6.20 -4.74 1.43
N VAL A 158 -7.24 -5.35 0.91
CA VAL A 158 -8.18 -4.70 -0.01
C VAL A 158 -8.79 -3.51 0.68
N ALA A 159 -9.02 -2.44 -0.08
CA ALA A 159 -10.02 -1.46 0.30
C ALA A 159 -11.28 -2.22 0.71
N MET A 160 -11.49 -2.37 2.01
CA MET A 160 -12.68 -3.03 2.54
C MET A 160 -13.86 -2.12 2.24
N ASN A 161 -14.68 -2.50 1.28
CA ASN A 161 -15.98 -1.88 1.12
C ASN A 161 -16.81 -2.17 2.37
N ALA A 162 -17.64 -1.24 2.79
CA ALA A 162 -18.51 -1.38 3.97
C ALA A 162 -19.28 -2.71 4.02
N THR A 163 -19.55 -3.30 2.85
CA THR A 163 -20.23 -4.60 2.70
C THR A 163 -19.33 -5.80 3.08
N GLN A 164 -18.01 -5.67 3.03
CA GLN A 164 -17.07 -6.75 3.37
C GLN A 164 -16.70 -6.78 4.85
N LEU A 165 -16.88 -5.65 5.56
CA LEU A 165 -16.69 -5.57 7.02
C LEU A 165 -17.62 -6.47 7.82
N THR A 166 -18.69 -6.96 7.20
CA THR A 166 -19.73 -7.76 7.88
C THR A 166 -19.61 -9.28 7.68
N GLN A 167 -18.69 -9.77 6.82
CA GLN A 167 -18.82 -11.15 6.29
C GLN A 167 -17.86 -12.21 6.86
N THR A 168 -16.79 -11.90 7.60
CA THR A 168 -15.89 -12.97 8.09
C THR A 168 -15.20 -12.65 9.41
N ASN A 169 -15.02 -13.67 10.27
CA ASN A 169 -14.31 -13.59 11.56
C ASN A 169 -12.81 -13.21 11.41
N SER A 170 -12.19 -13.43 10.25
CA SER A 170 -10.81 -13.04 9.97
C SER A 170 -10.66 -11.51 9.80
N VAL A 171 -11.71 -10.82 9.38
CA VAL A 171 -11.78 -9.36 9.25
C VAL A 171 -11.74 -8.69 10.62
N MET A 172 -12.30 -9.34 11.65
CA MET A 172 -12.40 -8.77 12.99
C MET A 172 -11.04 -8.47 13.64
N GLY A 173 -9.99 -9.23 13.28
CA GLY A 173 -8.63 -8.99 13.78
C GLY A 173 -7.95 -7.74 13.18
N SER A 174 -8.12 -7.50 11.89
CA SER A 174 -7.45 -6.38 11.17
C SER A 174 -8.13 -5.04 11.39
N VAL A 175 -9.45 -5.02 11.67
CA VAL A 175 -10.21 -3.78 11.86
C VAL A 175 -9.68 -2.93 13.04
N HIS A 176 -9.05 -3.55 14.03
CA HIS A 176 -8.49 -2.85 15.19
C HIS A 176 -7.29 -1.95 14.89
N TYR A 177 -6.67 -2.09 13.73
CA TYR A 177 -5.53 -1.28 13.27
C TYR A 177 -5.88 -0.45 12.03
N LEU A 178 -7.15 -0.45 11.62
CA LEU A 178 -7.63 0.11 10.36
C LEU A 178 -7.54 1.65 10.36
N PRO A 179 -6.80 2.26 9.42
CA PRO A 179 -6.73 3.72 9.31
C PRO A 179 -8.07 4.35 8.92
N PRO A 180 -8.34 5.59 9.34
CA PRO A 180 -9.57 6.32 9.03
C PRO A 180 -9.89 6.38 7.53
N GLU A 181 -8.90 6.63 6.67
CA GLU A 181 -9.06 6.68 5.22
C GLU A 181 -9.49 5.33 4.63
N GLN A 182 -8.93 4.22 5.12
CA GLN A 182 -9.35 2.89 4.68
C GLN A 182 -10.76 2.53 5.22
N ALA A 183 -11.06 2.92 6.47
CA ALA A 183 -12.40 2.74 7.06
C ALA A 183 -13.48 3.52 6.29
N SER A 184 -13.14 4.66 5.69
CA SER A 184 -14.04 5.46 4.83
C SER A 184 -14.07 5.02 3.37
N GLY A 185 -13.36 3.94 3.00
CA GLY A 185 -13.31 3.42 1.63
C GLY A 185 -12.38 4.19 0.68
N LYS A 186 -11.62 5.14 1.19
CA LYS A 186 -10.51 5.78 0.46
C LYS A 186 -9.34 4.79 0.39
N GLY A 187 -8.50 4.92 -0.62
CA GLY A 187 -7.32 4.06 -0.79
C GLY A 187 -6.31 4.20 0.37
N ALA A 188 -5.47 3.18 0.57
CA ALA A 188 -4.36 3.26 1.50
C ALA A 188 -3.25 4.17 0.96
N THR A 189 -2.57 4.86 1.85
CA THR A 189 -1.41 5.72 1.57
C THR A 189 -0.23 5.32 2.49
N LEU A 190 0.96 5.89 2.30
CA LEU A 190 2.10 5.66 3.21
C LEU A 190 1.71 6.01 4.65
N GLN A 191 0.92 7.06 4.84
CA GLN A 191 0.41 7.50 6.15
C GLN A 191 -0.59 6.51 6.77
N SER A 192 -1.13 5.58 5.99
CA SER A 192 -1.98 4.50 6.53
C SER A 192 -1.16 3.53 7.37
N ASP A 193 0.03 3.13 6.90
CA ASP A 193 0.93 2.27 7.68
C ASP A 193 1.38 2.97 8.97
N ILE A 194 1.66 4.27 8.90
CA ILE A 194 2.02 5.10 10.07
C ILE A 194 0.92 5.06 11.13
N TYR A 195 -0.33 5.19 10.72
CA TYR A 195 -1.46 5.09 11.67
C TYR A 195 -1.51 3.74 12.36
N SER A 196 -1.38 2.66 11.59
CA SER A 196 -1.38 1.30 12.11
C SER A 196 -0.21 1.04 13.08
N ILE A 197 0.98 1.63 12.82
CA ILE A 197 2.11 1.58 13.77
C ILE A 197 1.76 2.30 15.06
N GLY A 198 1.13 3.47 15.01
CA GLY A 198 0.70 4.19 16.22
C GLY A 198 -0.28 3.38 17.09
N ILE A 199 -1.25 2.69 16.47
CA ILE A 199 -2.16 1.77 17.16
C ILE A 199 -1.39 0.57 17.75
N LEU A 200 -0.45 0.01 17.01
CA LEU A 200 0.41 -1.09 17.47
C LEU A 200 1.24 -0.66 18.68
N MET A 201 1.88 0.51 18.65
CA MET A 201 2.64 1.05 19.80
C MET A 201 1.77 1.17 21.05
N TYR A 202 0.56 1.71 20.90
CA TYR A 202 -0.40 1.82 22.02
C TYR A 202 -0.72 0.44 22.60
N GLU A 203 -1.03 -0.56 21.76
CA GLU A 203 -1.32 -1.92 22.23
C GLU A 203 -0.12 -2.57 22.90
N LEU A 204 1.09 -2.42 22.35
CA LEU A 204 2.30 -3.00 22.94
C LEU A 204 2.61 -2.42 24.32
N LEU A 205 2.41 -1.12 24.50
CA LEU A 205 2.67 -0.41 25.77
C LEU A 205 1.61 -0.70 26.84
N THR A 206 0.33 -0.73 26.45
CA THR A 206 -0.79 -0.85 27.40
C THR A 206 -1.30 -2.28 27.57
N GLY A 207 -1.03 -3.16 26.60
CA GLY A 207 -1.68 -4.46 26.47
C GLY A 207 -3.15 -4.40 26.04
N LYS A 208 -3.64 -3.21 25.68
CA LYS A 208 -5.04 -2.96 25.32
C LYS A 208 -5.15 -2.28 23.97
N LEU A 209 -6.19 -2.62 23.22
CA LEU A 209 -6.53 -1.89 22.00
C LEU A 209 -7.22 -0.56 22.36
N PRO A 210 -6.88 0.56 21.67
CA PRO A 210 -7.46 1.88 21.98
C PRO A 210 -8.95 1.95 21.64
N PHE A 211 -9.39 1.25 20.59
CA PHE A 211 -10.78 1.21 20.17
C PHE A 211 -11.30 -0.22 20.18
N ARG A 212 -12.43 -0.44 20.85
CA ARG A 212 -13.12 -1.73 21.00
C ARG A 212 -14.60 -1.55 20.69
N GLY A 213 -15.24 -2.60 20.23
CA GLY A 213 -16.67 -2.61 19.92
C GLY A 213 -17.17 -4.04 19.72
N ASP A 214 -18.48 -4.19 19.68
CA ASP A 214 -19.14 -5.48 19.55
C ASP A 214 -19.06 -6.05 18.12
N ASN A 215 -18.77 -5.18 17.12
CA ASN A 215 -18.63 -5.57 15.73
C ASN A 215 -17.62 -4.70 15.00
N ALA A 216 -17.19 -5.16 13.81
CA ALA A 216 -16.18 -4.50 12.99
C ALA A 216 -16.57 -3.07 12.56
N VAL A 217 -17.87 -2.83 12.31
CA VAL A 217 -18.38 -1.52 11.88
C VAL A 217 -18.25 -0.49 13.00
N GLU A 218 -18.59 -0.88 14.23
CA GLU A 218 -18.44 -0.01 15.40
C GLU A 218 -16.98 0.39 15.62
N ILE A 219 -16.07 -0.59 15.54
CA ILE A 219 -14.63 -0.35 15.69
C ILE A 219 -14.13 0.61 14.59
N ALA A 220 -14.52 0.38 13.33
CA ALA A 220 -14.17 1.25 12.22
C ALA A 220 -14.70 2.68 12.40
N LEU A 221 -15.92 2.84 12.92
CA LEU A 221 -16.49 4.16 13.24
C LEU A 221 -15.71 4.88 14.34
N LYS A 222 -15.19 4.15 15.34
CA LYS A 222 -14.33 4.72 16.39
C LYS A 222 -13.00 5.20 15.81
N HIS A 223 -12.38 4.43 14.92
CA HIS A 223 -11.19 4.89 14.18
C HIS A 223 -11.44 6.18 13.39
N LEU A 224 -12.63 6.33 12.83
CA LEU A 224 -13.01 7.55 12.09
C LEU A 224 -13.28 8.75 13.00
N LYS A 225 -13.95 8.54 14.14
CA LYS A 225 -14.61 9.62 14.87
C LYS A 225 -14.06 9.87 16.29
N GLU A 226 -13.51 8.88 16.97
CA GLU A 226 -13.07 9.06 18.35
C GLU A 226 -11.60 9.49 18.43
N PRO A 227 -11.24 10.47 19.26
CA PRO A 227 -9.86 10.84 19.50
C PRO A 227 -9.09 9.67 20.09
N MET A 228 -7.76 9.65 19.87
CA MET A 228 -6.89 8.65 20.48
C MET A 228 -6.89 8.82 22.01
N PRO A 229 -7.14 7.76 22.80
CA PRO A 229 -7.04 7.84 24.25
C PRO A 229 -5.61 8.22 24.68
N SER A 230 -5.49 9.01 25.76
CA SER A 230 -4.18 9.34 26.31
C SER A 230 -3.51 8.09 26.87
N ILE A 231 -2.29 7.80 26.43
CA ILE A 231 -1.54 6.67 26.97
C ILE A 231 -1.09 6.94 28.41
N ARG A 232 -0.97 8.20 28.80
CA ARG A 232 -0.60 8.60 30.15
C ARG A 232 -1.69 8.33 31.18
N ASP A 233 -2.93 8.13 30.76
CA ASP A 233 -4.00 7.66 31.64
C ASP A 233 -3.77 6.20 32.08
N GLU A 234 -3.09 5.40 31.26
CA GLU A 234 -2.74 3.99 31.55
C GLU A 234 -1.30 3.85 32.10
N ILE A 235 -0.39 4.74 31.70
CA ILE A 235 1.04 4.73 32.06
C ILE A 235 1.47 6.18 32.37
N PRO A 236 1.24 6.69 33.58
CA PRO A 236 1.49 8.10 33.95
C PRO A 236 2.94 8.55 33.75
N ASP A 237 3.90 7.65 33.93
CA ASP A 237 5.34 7.94 33.90
C ASP A 237 5.96 7.85 32.48
N ILE A 238 5.15 7.59 31.44
CA ILE A 238 5.68 7.51 30.08
C ILE A 238 6.19 8.90 29.62
N PRO A 239 7.37 9.00 28.95
CA PRO A 239 7.85 10.27 28.42
C PRO A 239 6.82 10.93 27.48
N GLN A 240 6.67 12.26 27.60
CA GLN A 240 5.72 12.98 26.75
C GLN A 240 6.05 12.87 25.25
N SER A 241 7.32 12.77 24.91
CA SER A 241 7.81 12.51 23.56
C SER A 241 7.22 11.23 22.96
N VAL A 242 7.16 10.14 23.73
CA VAL A 242 6.59 8.86 23.27
C VAL A 242 5.07 8.98 23.06
N GLU A 243 4.34 9.63 23.98
CA GLU A 243 2.91 9.92 23.78
C GLU A 243 2.71 10.78 22.51
N ASN A 244 3.56 11.80 22.30
CA ASN A 244 3.49 12.68 21.14
C ASN A 244 3.67 11.93 19.81
N ILE A 245 4.60 10.96 19.75
CA ILE A 245 4.78 10.12 18.56
C ILE A 245 3.50 9.33 18.25
N ILE A 246 2.90 8.72 19.28
CA ILE A 246 1.65 7.96 19.12
C ILE A 246 0.52 8.88 18.66
N LEU A 247 0.37 10.06 19.27
CA LEU A 247 -0.66 11.04 18.88
C LEU A 247 -0.46 11.55 17.46
N LYS A 248 0.79 11.86 17.06
CA LYS A 248 1.09 12.29 15.69
C LYS A 248 0.81 11.16 14.69
N ALA A 249 1.26 9.94 14.97
CA ALA A 249 1.02 8.78 14.11
C ALA A 249 -0.47 8.47 13.93
N THR A 250 -1.28 8.64 15.00
CA THR A 250 -2.72 8.31 14.99
C THR A 250 -3.66 9.50 14.72
N ALA A 251 -3.13 10.63 14.25
CA ALA A 251 -3.94 11.75 13.80
C ALA A 251 -4.97 11.30 12.75
N LYS A 252 -6.21 11.82 12.83
CA LYS A 252 -7.29 11.38 11.93
C LYS A 252 -7.05 11.85 10.50
N ASN A 253 -6.59 13.11 10.34
CA ASN A 253 -6.17 13.61 9.04
C ASN A 253 -4.76 13.08 8.70
N PRO A 254 -4.58 12.32 7.59
CA PRO A 254 -3.27 11.82 7.17
C PRO A 254 -2.19 12.90 7.03
N LYS A 255 -2.56 14.13 6.67
CA LYS A 255 -1.63 15.28 6.57
C LYS A 255 -1.00 15.70 7.89
N ASN A 256 -1.62 15.33 9.03
CA ASN A 256 -1.13 15.64 10.37
C ASN A 256 -0.18 14.55 10.90
N ARG A 257 -0.03 13.43 10.19
CA ARG A 257 0.87 12.32 10.52
C ARG A 257 2.29 12.58 9.99
N TYR A 258 3.17 11.65 10.24
CA TYR A 258 4.45 11.57 9.52
C TYR A 258 4.18 11.30 8.04
N SER A 259 5.01 11.89 7.16
CA SER A 259 4.89 11.72 5.71
C SER A 259 5.11 10.27 5.27
N ASP A 260 6.05 9.60 5.95
CA ASP A 260 6.45 8.23 5.69
C ASP A 260 7.08 7.57 6.93
N ALA A 261 7.52 6.33 6.79
CA ALA A 261 8.14 5.59 7.88
C ALA A 261 9.51 6.13 8.27
N ARG A 262 10.24 6.78 7.37
CA ARG A 262 11.56 7.37 7.64
C ARG A 262 11.46 8.57 8.57
N GLU A 263 10.50 9.47 8.33
CA GLU A 263 10.26 10.62 9.21
C GLU A 263 9.91 10.14 10.63
N MET A 264 9.07 9.12 10.75
CA MET A 264 8.72 8.53 12.06
C MET A 264 9.93 7.86 12.72
N HIS A 265 10.77 7.17 11.95
CA HIS A 265 11.98 6.52 12.44
C HIS A 265 12.97 7.53 13.06
N GLU A 266 13.18 8.66 12.41
CA GLU A 266 14.09 9.71 12.92
C GLU A 266 13.55 10.32 14.24
N ASP A 267 12.25 10.49 14.38
CA ASP A 267 11.65 10.99 15.61
C ASP A 267 11.75 9.96 16.76
N LEU A 268 11.59 8.67 16.45
CA LEU A 268 11.74 7.56 17.43
C LEU A 268 13.17 7.45 17.98
N LYS A 269 14.20 7.74 17.19
CA LYS A 269 15.61 7.63 17.64
C LYS A 269 15.92 8.45 18.88
N THR A 270 15.28 9.60 19.00
CA THR A 270 15.57 10.57 20.07
C THR A 270 14.46 10.67 21.14
N CYS A 271 13.36 9.91 21.00
CA CYS A 271 12.20 10.06 21.87
C CYS A 271 12.46 9.71 23.35
N LEU A 272 13.50 8.96 23.65
CA LEU A 272 13.91 8.64 25.01
C LEU A 272 15.02 9.56 25.56
N ASP A 273 15.47 10.56 24.78
CA ASP A 273 16.45 11.52 25.24
C ASP A 273 15.88 12.35 26.39
N GLU A 274 16.71 12.60 27.42
CA GLU A 274 16.31 13.34 28.61
C GLU A 274 15.80 14.75 28.29
N SER A 275 16.35 15.39 27.25
CA SER A 275 15.91 16.69 26.74
C SER A 275 14.48 16.71 26.24
N ARG A 276 13.93 15.56 25.84
CA ARG A 276 12.59 15.40 25.26
C ARG A 276 11.54 14.88 26.26
N ALA A 277 11.95 14.48 27.46
CA ALA A 277 11.04 13.89 28.43
C ALA A 277 9.87 14.81 28.83
N ASN A 278 10.05 16.12 28.78
CA ASN A 278 9.08 17.13 29.16
C ASN A 278 8.60 17.99 27.96
N GLU A 279 8.48 17.41 26.79
CA GLU A 279 7.88 18.06 25.62
C GLU A 279 6.46 18.55 25.93
N LEU A 280 6.01 19.54 25.19
CA LEU A 280 4.59 19.93 25.23
C LEU A 280 3.75 18.86 24.54
N LYS A 281 2.61 18.52 25.13
CA LYS A 281 1.67 17.57 24.52
C LYS A 281 1.17 18.09 23.16
N ILE A 282 1.27 17.27 22.13
CA ILE A 282 0.66 17.52 20.81
C ILE A 282 -0.85 17.40 20.94
N THR A 283 -1.57 18.40 20.44
CA THR A 283 -3.04 18.36 20.36
C THR A 283 -3.49 18.77 18.98
N PHE A 284 -4.48 18.08 18.45
CA PHE A 284 -5.15 18.40 17.20
C PHE A 284 -6.55 18.94 17.52
N LYS A 285 -7.01 19.92 16.71
CA LYS A 285 -8.39 20.39 16.78
C LYS A 285 -9.31 19.26 16.34
N TYR A 286 -10.31 18.93 17.13
CA TYR A 286 -11.22 17.84 16.83
C TYR A 286 -12.65 18.35 16.60
N PRO A 287 -13.40 17.88 15.56
CA PRO A 287 -12.95 16.96 14.49
C PRO A 287 -11.88 17.59 13.58
N GLU A 288 -10.90 16.79 13.18
CA GLU A 288 -9.86 17.18 12.23
C GLU A 288 -10.47 17.27 10.83
N ASN A 289 -10.48 18.48 10.22
CA ASN A 289 -10.99 18.69 8.86
C ASN A 289 -9.82 18.69 7.86
N ASP A 290 -10.07 18.23 6.64
CA ASP A 290 -9.08 18.19 5.55
C ASP A 290 -8.52 19.58 5.16
N TYR A 291 -9.17 20.65 5.59
CA TYR A 291 -8.82 22.04 5.27
C TYR A 291 -8.18 22.82 6.43
N ASP A 292 -8.10 22.24 7.63
CA ASP A 292 -7.45 22.92 8.75
C ASP A 292 -5.93 22.76 8.63
N ASP A 293 -5.24 23.86 8.29
CA ASP A 293 -3.79 23.95 8.48
C ASP A 293 -3.46 23.67 9.95
N THR A 294 -2.57 22.70 10.17
CA THR A 294 -2.22 22.19 11.50
C THR A 294 -1.61 23.30 12.34
N LYS A 295 -2.40 24.03 13.11
CA LYS A 295 -1.88 24.81 14.22
C LYS A 295 -1.74 23.87 15.42
N LEU A 296 -0.52 23.43 15.69
CA LEU A 296 -0.15 22.83 16.96
C LEU A 296 -0.53 23.82 18.08
N LEU A 297 -1.64 23.58 18.75
CA LEU A 297 -2.00 24.33 19.94
C LEU A 297 -1.05 23.88 21.07
N LYS A 298 -0.05 24.71 21.38
CA LYS A 298 0.79 24.51 22.57
C LYS A 298 -0.09 24.69 23.78
N THR A 299 -0.46 23.60 24.44
CA THR A 299 -1.24 23.66 25.68
C THR A 299 -0.38 24.21 26.80
N VAL A 300 -0.94 25.18 27.50
CA VAL A 300 -0.36 25.80 28.72
C VAL A 300 -0.27 24.73 29.81
N LYS A 301 0.84 24.73 30.57
CA LYS A 301 1.04 23.87 31.74
C LYS A 301 -0.18 23.88 32.67
N PRO A 302 -0.60 22.75 33.24
CA PRO A 302 -1.60 22.76 34.28
C PRO A 302 -1.05 23.48 35.51
N GLU A 303 -1.61 24.63 35.85
CA GLU A 303 -1.38 25.28 37.13
C GLU A 303 -1.98 24.41 38.23
N ASN A 304 -1.12 23.99 39.15
CA ASN A 304 -1.54 23.39 40.43
C ASN A 304 -2.44 24.37 41.16
N LYS A 305 -3.74 24.07 41.24
CA LYS A 305 -4.65 24.71 42.20
C LYS A 305 -4.24 24.29 43.60
N LYS A 306 -3.53 25.17 44.31
CA LYS A 306 -3.51 25.16 45.76
C LYS A 306 -4.72 25.95 46.25
N GLU A 307 -5.52 25.27 47.05
CA GLU A 307 -6.65 25.83 47.77
C GLU A 307 -6.21 26.98 48.68
N VAL A 308 -6.96 28.06 48.59
CA VAL A 308 -6.86 29.20 49.52
C VAL A 308 -7.81 28.94 50.68
N SER A 309 -7.27 28.61 51.83
CA SER A 309 -7.98 28.78 53.12
C SER A 309 -7.68 30.18 53.64
N LYS A 310 -8.76 30.93 53.88
CA LYS A 310 -8.75 32.18 54.63
C LYS A 310 -8.48 31.90 56.09
N GLU A 311 -7.55 32.67 56.69
CA GLU A 311 -7.77 33.16 58.06
C GLU A 311 -7.03 34.48 58.28
N LYS A 312 -7.74 35.38 58.93
CA LYS A 312 -7.32 36.71 59.43
C LYS A 312 -6.61 36.54 60.76
N SER A 313 -5.56 37.28 60.98
CA SER A 313 -5.47 38.14 62.20
C SER A 313 -4.17 38.92 62.15
N GLY A 314 -4.29 40.18 62.52
CA GLY A 314 -3.21 41.13 62.59
C GLY A 314 -2.45 41.02 63.93
N GLU A 315 -1.24 41.57 63.91
CA GLU A 315 -0.70 42.25 65.09
C GLU A 315 0.56 43.02 64.69
N GLU A 316 0.59 44.28 65.14
CA GLU A 316 1.72 45.20 65.11
C GLU A 316 2.86 44.69 66.03
N VAL A 317 4.12 44.81 65.63
CA VAL A 317 5.23 44.98 66.54
C VAL A 317 6.36 45.83 65.93
N VAL A 318 6.36 47.08 66.40
CA VAL A 318 7.46 47.93 66.86
C VAL A 318 8.90 47.70 66.26
N ALA A 319 9.41 48.79 65.68
CA ALA A 319 10.76 49.01 65.23
C ALA A 319 11.79 48.99 66.37
N LYS A 320 12.90 48.29 66.15
CA LYS A 320 14.21 48.59 66.83
C LYS A 320 15.28 48.92 65.81
N LYS A 321 15.72 50.20 65.88
CA LYS A 321 16.88 50.69 65.17
C LYS A 321 18.16 50.01 65.70
N THR A 322 18.93 49.42 64.82
CA THR A 322 20.34 49.14 65.06
C THR A 322 21.13 49.79 63.91
N LYS A 323 22.13 50.58 64.33
CA LYS A 323 23.10 51.27 63.44
C LYS A 323 23.91 50.23 62.68
N ALA A 324 23.86 50.26 61.36
CA ALA A 324 24.68 49.44 60.48
C ALA A 324 25.77 50.27 59.81
N ASN A 325 26.94 49.71 59.71
CA ASN A 325 28.18 50.27 59.24
C ASN A 325 28.12 50.84 57.82
N ASP A 326 28.70 52.00 57.64
CA ASP A 326 28.76 52.80 56.41
C ASP A 326 29.53 52.12 55.23
N SER A 327 30.25 51.06 55.50
CA SER A 327 31.01 50.30 54.50
C SER A 327 30.15 49.28 53.71
N GLN A 328 29.10 48.72 54.36
CA GLN A 328 28.20 47.74 53.67
C GLN A 328 27.18 48.43 52.76
N ASN A 329 26.83 49.68 53.06
CA ASN A 329 25.89 50.46 52.23
C ASN A 329 26.49 50.86 50.86
N LYS A 330 27.81 51.08 50.78
CA LYS A 330 28.50 51.38 49.52
C LYS A 330 28.57 50.15 48.62
N LEU A 331 28.77 48.95 49.18
CA LEU A 331 28.75 47.67 48.42
C LEU A 331 27.35 47.32 47.95
N LEU A 332 26.30 47.53 48.75
CA LEU A 332 24.91 47.34 48.39
C LEU A 332 24.42 48.33 47.29
N ILE A 333 24.84 49.59 47.37
CA ILE A 333 24.52 50.58 46.34
C ILE A 333 25.23 50.25 45.00
N THR A 334 26.48 49.78 45.03
CA THR A 334 27.18 49.37 43.80
C THR A 334 26.57 48.09 43.22
N LEU A 335 26.20 47.11 44.02
CA LEU A 335 25.48 45.90 43.57
C LEU A 335 24.07 46.24 43.02
N ALA A 336 23.34 47.12 43.70
CA ALA A 336 22.03 47.59 43.20
C ALA A 336 22.15 48.36 41.88
N SER A 337 23.18 49.20 41.71
CA SER A 337 23.38 49.94 40.45
C SER A 337 23.82 49.01 39.30
N VAL A 338 24.64 47.97 39.56
CA VAL A 338 24.95 46.92 38.57
C VAL A 338 23.72 46.11 38.22
N PHE A 339 22.88 45.74 39.19
CA PHE A 339 21.65 45.04 38.96
C PHE A 339 20.61 45.85 38.16
N VAL A 340 20.46 47.13 38.47
CA VAL A 340 19.60 48.04 37.66
C VAL A 340 20.15 48.20 36.25
N GLY A 341 21.49 48.34 36.08
CA GLY A 341 22.13 48.39 34.77
C GLY A 341 21.88 47.12 33.96
N LEU A 342 21.98 45.94 34.61
CA LEU A 342 21.71 44.63 33.99
C LEU A 342 20.24 44.46 33.61
N VAL A 343 19.30 44.92 34.46
CA VAL A 343 17.87 44.93 34.15
C VAL A 343 17.57 45.84 32.99
N VAL A 344 18.17 47.04 32.91
CA VAL A 344 18.01 47.97 31.79
C VAL A 344 18.57 47.36 30.50
N VAL A 345 19.72 46.69 30.54
CA VAL A 345 20.26 45.96 29.38
C VAL A 345 19.36 44.83 28.94
N ILE A 346 18.87 44.03 29.88
CA ILE A 346 17.93 42.91 29.58
C ILE A 346 16.60 43.44 29.01
N THR A 347 16.05 44.49 29.58
CA THR A 347 14.82 45.09 29.06
C THR A 347 15.00 45.75 27.70
N THR A 348 16.18 46.38 27.48
CA THR A 348 16.51 46.95 26.16
C THR A 348 16.69 45.83 25.11
N ILE A 349 17.32 44.72 25.48
CA ILE A 349 17.45 43.52 24.62
C ILE A 349 16.07 42.95 24.35
N PHE A 350 15.19 42.80 25.35
CA PHE A 350 13.84 42.24 25.18
C PHE A 350 12.90 43.14 24.36
N VAL A 351 13.11 44.47 24.33
CA VAL A 351 12.32 45.44 23.55
C VAL A 351 12.86 45.63 22.15
N LEU A 352 14.20 45.56 21.96
CA LEU A 352 14.87 45.77 20.66
C LEU A 352 14.93 44.50 19.80
N ILE A 353 15.18 43.32 20.40
CA ILE A 353 15.27 42.06 19.65
C ILE A 353 13.95 41.74 18.89
N PRO A 354 12.72 41.85 19.48
CA PRO A 354 11.50 41.59 18.73
C PRO A 354 11.27 42.57 17.57
N LYS A 355 11.74 43.82 17.69
CA LYS A 355 11.61 44.83 16.60
C LYS A 355 12.61 44.58 15.46
N ILE A 356 13.74 43.93 15.73
CA ILE A 356 14.75 43.58 14.72
C ILE A 356 14.44 42.22 14.09
N THR A 357 13.74 41.34 14.81
CA THR A 357 13.46 39.94 14.38
C THR A 357 12.04 39.75 13.84
N SER A 358 11.17 40.76 13.83
CA SER A 358 9.87 40.66 13.18
C SER A 358 10.05 40.75 11.66
N SER A 359 10.43 39.62 11.04
CA SER A 359 10.40 39.50 9.58
C SER A 359 8.96 39.71 9.11
N LYS A 360 8.78 40.68 8.25
CA LYS A 360 7.50 40.97 7.60
C LYS A 360 7.01 39.72 6.89
N GLN A 361 5.74 39.39 7.08
CA GLN A 361 5.09 38.28 6.41
C GLN A 361 4.28 38.83 5.23
N THR A 362 4.46 38.24 4.07
CA THR A 362 3.82 38.66 2.82
C THR A 362 3.20 37.43 2.16
N ALA A 363 2.05 37.60 1.52
CA ALA A 363 1.43 36.56 0.69
C ALA A 363 2.24 36.40 -0.61
N ILE A 364 2.48 35.15 -1.03
CA ILE A 364 3.12 34.87 -2.32
C ILE A 364 2.19 35.39 -3.43
N PRO A 365 2.65 36.30 -4.30
CA PRO A 365 1.83 36.85 -5.38
C PRO A 365 1.42 35.77 -6.37
N ASP A 366 0.27 35.96 -7.04
CA ASP A 366 -0.13 35.09 -8.13
C ASP A 366 0.71 35.40 -9.37
N VAL A 367 1.55 34.46 -9.71
CA VAL A 367 2.43 34.49 -10.87
C VAL A 367 2.05 33.43 -11.93
N THR A 368 0.85 32.85 -11.79
CA THR A 368 0.34 31.88 -12.79
C THR A 368 0.29 32.52 -14.15
N ASN A 369 0.71 31.78 -15.16
CA ASN A 369 0.75 32.22 -16.57
C ASN A 369 1.74 33.37 -16.90
N TYR A 370 2.56 33.79 -15.92
CA TYR A 370 3.67 34.71 -16.20
C TYR A 370 4.82 33.96 -16.90
N THR A 371 5.64 34.71 -17.65
CA THR A 371 6.95 34.18 -18.04
C THR A 371 7.81 33.99 -16.80
N VAL A 372 8.76 33.06 -16.85
CA VAL A 372 9.67 32.78 -15.71
C VAL A 372 10.35 34.06 -15.22
N THR A 373 10.77 34.93 -16.16
CA THR A 373 11.46 36.19 -15.86
C THR A 373 10.56 37.18 -15.13
N GLU A 374 9.30 37.31 -15.56
CA GLU A 374 8.30 38.17 -14.90
C GLU A 374 7.94 37.63 -13.51
N ALA A 375 7.80 36.32 -13.38
CA ALA A 375 7.51 35.66 -12.11
C ALA A 375 8.65 35.85 -11.11
N ILE A 376 9.90 35.66 -11.52
CA ILE A 376 11.09 35.92 -10.68
C ILE A 376 11.07 37.34 -10.16
N LYS A 377 10.84 38.33 -11.05
CA LYS A 377 10.79 39.72 -10.66
C LYS A 377 9.65 40.00 -9.67
N ALA A 378 8.45 39.51 -9.94
CA ALA A 378 7.29 39.72 -9.06
C ALA A 378 7.49 39.09 -7.67
N LEU A 379 8.11 37.92 -7.59
CA LEU A 379 8.43 37.24 -6.33
C LEU A 379 9.54 37.99 -5.56
N GLN A 380 10.58 38.48 -6.25
CA GLN A 380 11.64 39.28 -5.64
C GLN A 380 11.13 40.64 -5.15
N ASP A 381 10.28 41.31 -5.91
CA ASP A 381 9.62 42.58 -5.53
C ASP A 381 8.71 42.40 -4.30
N ALA A 382 8.17 41.20 -4.09
CA ALA A 382 7.41 40.82 -2.90
C ALA A 382 8.29 40.39 -1.72
N GLY A 383 9.63 40.40 -1.87
CA GLY A 383 10.61 40.11 -0.81
C GLY A 383 10.98 38.63 -0.68
N PHE A 384 10.66 37.78 -1.66
CA PHE A 384 11.01 36.37 -1.67
C PHE A 384 12.34 36.12 -2.40
N VAL A 385 13.01 35.00 -2.09
CA VAL A 385 14.17 34.49 -2.81
C VAL A 385 13.69 33.41 -3.76
N VAL A 386 13.99 33.51 -5.04
CA VAL A 386 13.64 32.48 -6.01
C VAL A 386 14.79 31.49 -6.12
N SER A 387 14.46 30.20 -6.01
CA SER A 387 15.43 29.11 -6.16
C SER A 387 15.98 29.06 -7.58
N ASP A 388 17.26 28.74 -7.71
CA ASP A 388 17.87 28.43 -9.02
C ASP A 388 17.32 27.10 -9.59
N GLU A 389 16.77 26.24 -8.73
CA GLU A 389 16.11 25.01 -9.13
C GLU A 389 14.72 25.30 -9.69
N GLN A 390 14.56 25.16 -11.01
CA GLN A 390 13.27 25.21 -11.68
C GLN A 390 12.79 23.79 -11.94
N ARG A 391 11.48 23.55 -11.75
CA ARG A 391 10.85 22.27 -12.05
C ARG A 391 9.89 22.42 -13.21
N GLU A 392 9.67 21.32 -13.92
CA GLU A 392 8.76 21.27 -15.07
C GLU A 392 7.59 20.34 -14.75
N GLU A 393 6.40 20.68 -15.23
CA GLU A 393 5.20 19.83 -15.13
C GLU A 393 4.28 20.04 -16.32
N ALA A 394 3.55 18.98 -16.73
CA ALA A 394 2.50 19.11 -17.73
C ALA A 394 1.31 19.91 -17.15
N ASN A 395 0.79 20.87 -17.89
CA ASN A 395 -0.39 21.64 -17.49
C ASN A 395 -1.17 22.10 -18.72
N GLU A 396 -2.39 21.57 -18.89
CA GLU A 396 -3.26 21.86 -20.06
C GLU A 396 -3.79 23.30 -20.07
N ASN A 397 -3.83 23.97 -18.90
CA ASN A 397 -4.41 25.31 -18.74
C ASN A 397 -3.36 26.44 -18.81
N VAL A 398 -2.07 26.10 -18.86
CA VAL A 398 -0.96 27.06 -18.87
C VAL A 398 -0.06 26.77 -20.07
N GLU A 399 0.18 27.79 -20.89
CA GLU A 399 1.05 27.67 -22.09
C GLU A 399 2.45 27.15 -21.74
N GLU A 400 3.05 26.41 -22.67
CA GLU A 400 4.42 25.94 -22.54
C GLU A 400 5.41 27.08 -22.22
N GLY A 401 6.28 26.85 -21.26
CA GLY A 401 7.30 27.80 -20.85
C GLY A 401 6.84 28.84 -19.83
N ARG A 402 5.54 28.89 -19.50
CA ARG A 402 4.99 29.80 -18.47
C ARG A 402 4.91 29.13 -17.11
N VAL A 403 4.78 29.93 -16.05
CA VAL A 403 4.67 29.44 -14.68
C VAL A 403 3.30 28.83 -14.44
N SER A 404 3.29 27.55 -14.04
CA SER A 404 2.08 26.82 -13.68
C SER A 404 1.71 27.01 -12.21
N ARG A 405 2.70 26.98 -11.31
CA ARG A 405 2.55 27.19 -9.88
C ARG A 405 3.90 27.46 -9.21
N THR A 406 3.85 27.74 -7.91
CA THR A 406 5.05 27.87 -7.07
C THR A 406 5.02 26.89 -5.89
N SER A 407 6.17 26.63 -5.28
CA SER A 407 6.29 25.95 -4.00
C SER A 407 7.16 26.80 -3.05
N PRO A 408 6.63 27.27 -1.92
CA PRO A 408 5.24 27.14 -1.42
C PRO A 408 4.18 27.72 -2.35
N ALA A 409 2.91 27.31 -2.17
CA ALA A 409 1.81 27.66 -3.07
C ALA A 409 1.51 29.17 -3.10
N ILE A 410 1.11 29.66 -4.28
CA ILE A 410 0.59 31.02 -4.51
C ILE A 410 -0.48 31.36 -3.49
N GLY A 411 -0.49 32.61 -2.97
CA GLY A 411 -1.42 33.09 -1.95
C GLY A 411 -1.06 32.70 -0.52
N SER A 412 -0.12 31.75 -0.31
CA SER A 412 0.31 31.40 1.05
C SER A 412 1.16 32.51 1.67
N ILE A 413 0.90 32.81 2.96
CA ILE A 413 1.64 33.84 3.70
C ILE A 413 2.96 33.24 4.18
N ARG A 414 4.08 33.86 3.78
CA ARG A 414 5.45 33.44 4.16
C ARG A 414 6.25 34.65 4.63
N LYS A 415 7.36 34.38 5.31
CA LYS A 415 8.31 35.42 5.72
C LYS A 415 9.08 35.92 4.51
N GLU A 416 9.40 37.23 4.48
CA GLU A 416 10.38 37.77 3.52
C GLU A 416 11.69 36.96 3.59
N GLY A 417 12.31 36.68 2.43
CA GLY A 417 13.48 35.83 2.31
C GLY A 417 13.18 34.32 2.20
N THR A 418 11.89 33.88 2.25
CA THR A 418 11.53 32.48 1.97
C THR A 418 11.90 32.12 0.53
N GLU A 419 12.54 30.97 0.34
CA GLU A 419 12.89 30.46 -0.98
C GLU A 419 11.65 29.88 -1.68
N ILE A 420 11.46 30.26 -2.95
CA ILE A 420 10.34 29.85 -3.80
C ILE A 420 10.86 29.08 -5.01
N ILE A 421 10.37 27.87 -5.19
CA ILE A 421 10.60 27.07 -6.39
C ILE A 421 9.49 27.36 -7.40
N ILE A 422 9.87 27.66 -8.64
CA ILE A 422 8.94 27.87 -9.76
C ILE A 422 8.76 26.58 -10.52
N TYR A 423 7.50 26.26 -10.85
CA TYR A 423 7.14 25.17 -11.74
C TYR A 423 6.74 25.75 -13.10
N ARG A 424 7.47 25.33 -14.15
CA ARG A 424 7.24 25.73 -15.53
C ARG A 424 6.34 24.73 -16.23
N SER A 425 5.31 25.22 -16.93
CA SER A 425 4.44 24.39 -17.74
C SER A 425 5.18 23.85 -18.98
N LEU A 426 5.01 22.56 -19.25
CA LEU A 426 5.35 21.91 -20.51
C LEU A 426 4.20 22.00 -21.52
N GLY A 427 3.12 22.73 -21.17
CA GLY A 427 1.90 22.78 -21.96
C GLY A 427 1.12 21.47 -21.91
N ASP A 428 0.25 21.27 -22.90
CA ASP A 428 -0.50 20.03 -23.11
C ASP A 428 0.42 19.02 -23.82
N VAL A 429 1.15 18.24 -23.02
CA VAL A 429 2.04 17.19 -23.53
C VAL A 429 1.20 16.08 -24.12
N LYS A 430 1.23 15.95 -25.45
CA LYS A 430 0.48 14.92 -26.19
C LYS A 430 1.35 13.73 -26.56
N VAL A 431 0.85 12.55 -26.25
CA VAL A 431 1.43 11.26 -26.67
C VAL A 431 0.77 10.84 -27.99
N THR A 432 1.56 10.56 -29.01
CA THR A 432 1.06 9.99 -30.27
C THR A 432 0.89 8.48 -30.10
N ILE A 433 -0.32 7.98 -30.35
CA ILE A 433 -0.65 6.56 -30.23
C ILE A 433 -0.19 5.84 -31.50
N GLU A 434 0.55 4.76 -31.35
CA GLU A 434 0.96 3.88 -32.45
C GLU A 434 -0.13 2.83 -32.75
N ASP A 435 0.03 2.06 -33.82
CA ASP A 435 -0.74 0.83 -34.03
C ASP A 435 -0.18 -0.28 -33.17
N TYR A 436 -0.99 -0.73 -32.21
CA TYR A 436 -0.65 -1.80 -31.27
C TYR A 436 -1.31 -3.13 -31.62
N THR A 437 -2.10 -3.22 -32.71
CA THR A 437 -2.71 -4.48 -33.14
C THR A 437 -1.62 -5.52 -33.45
N GLY A 438 -1.87 -6.76 -33.04
CA GLY A 438 -0.91 -7.86 -33.17
C GLY A 438 0.23 -7.87 -32.14
N LYS A 439 0.31 -6.89 -31.23
CA LYS A 439 1.30 -6.83 -30.13
C LYS A 439 0.74 -7.38 -28.82
N ASN A 440 1.62 -7.76 -27.91
CA ASN A 440 1.22 -8.24 -26.58
C ASN A 440 0.64 -7.11 -25.73
N ALA A 441 -0.58 -7.28 -25.22
CA ALA A 441 -1.30 -6.24 -24.48
C ALA A 441 -0.62 -5.85 -23.16
N SER A 442 0.01 -6.80 -22.47
CA SER A 442 0.71 -6.52 -21.21
C SER A 442 1.97 -5.69 -21.42
N GLU A 443 2.72 -5.97 -22.49
CA GLU A 443 3.90 -5.20 -22.88
C GLU A 443 3.53 -3.76 -23.26
N ILE A 444 2.52 -3.61 -24.12
CA ILE A 444 2.06 -2.29 -24.58
C ILE A 444 1.45 -1.50 -23.42
N LYS A 445 0.74 -2.16 -22.52
CA LYS A 445 0.23 -1.53 -21.29
C LYS A 445 1.37 -0.91 -20.50
N GLY A 446 2.45 -1.65 -20.21
CA GLY A 446 3.61 -1.10 -19.51
C GLY A 446 4.26 0.08 -20.23
N LYS A 447 4.36 0.02 -21.58
CA LYS A 447 4.90 1.13 -22.40
C LYS A 447 4.04 2.40 -22.29
N LEU A 448 2.71 2.25 -22.39
CA LEU A 448 1.78 3.39 -22.36
C LEU A 448 1.60 3.96 -20.93
N GLU A 449 1.62 3.13 -19.91
CA GLU A 449 1.62 3.58 -18.51
C GLU A 449 2.90 4.35 -18.14
N ALA A 450 4.05 3.98 -18.71
CA ALA A 450 5.29 4.76 -18.58
C ALA A 450 5.19 6.15 -19.24
N LEU A 451 4.30 6.32 -20.21
CA LEU A 451 3.93 7.60 -20.82
C LEU A 451 2.78 8.30 -20.10
N LYS A 452 2.47 7.85 -18.86
CA LYS A 452 1.42 8.38 -17.98
C LYS A 452 -0.01 8.30 -18.55
N LEU A 453 -0.29 7.35 -19.44
CA LEU A 453 -1.63 7.05 -19.92
C LEU A 453 -2.31 6.01 -19.04
N GLN A 454 -3.64 6.06 -18.93
CA GLN A 454 -4.44 5.04 -18.26
C GLN A 454 -4.82 3.94 -19.25
N VAL A 455 -4.32 2.70 -19.04
CA VAL A 455 -4.53 1.61 -19.98
C VAL A 455 -5.48 0.56 -19.42
N ILE A 456 -6.57 0.32 -20.14
CA ILE A 456 -7.58 -0.70 -19.85
C ILE A 456 -7.42 -1.83 -20.87
N ILE A 457 -7.25 -3.08 -20.40
CA ILE A 457 -7.31 -4.25 -21.27
C ILE A 457 -8.71 -4.83 -21.12
N SER A 458 -9.43 -4.94 -22.23
CA SER A 458 -10.80 -5.48 -22.29
C SER A 458 -10.85 -6.69 -23.22
N LYS A 459 -11.60 -7.74 -22.80
CA LYS A 459 -11.86 -8.90 -23.67
C LYS A 459 -13.02 -8.59 -24.61
N LYS A 460 -12.83 -8.85 -25.90
CA LYS A 460 -13.82 -8.65 -26.96
C LYS A 460 -14.22 -9.99 -27.56
N ASP A 461 -15.54 -10.23 -27.70
CA ASP A 461 -16.04 -11.39 -28.42
C ASP A 461 -15.62 -11.30 -29.90
N ILE A 462 -15.18 -12.43 -30.48
CA ILE A 462 -14.69 -12.51 -31.86
C ILE A 462 -15.78 -13.12 -32.71
N ASN A 463 -16.05 -12.49 -33.88
CA ASN A 463 -17.00 -13.02 -34.88
C ASN A 463 -16.34 -14.12 -35.71
N SER A 464 -17.17 -15.06 -36.17
CA SER A 464 -16.79 -16.29 -36.90
C SER A 464 -16.00 -16.07 -38.20
N ASP A 465 -16.23 -14.96 -38.86
CA ASP A 465 -15.62 -14.70 -40.19
C ASP A 465 -14.15 -14.24 -40.07
N GLU A 466 -13.73 -13.83 -38.88
CA GLU A 466 -12.39 -13.36 -38.58
C GLU A 466 -11.54 -14.39 -37.82
N ALA A 467 -11.98 -15.68 -37.83
CA ALA A 467 -11.32 -16.77 -37.09
C ALA A 467 -9.94 -17.14 -37.68
N GLY A 468 -9.07 -16.17 -37.72
CA GLY A 468 -7.62 -16.38 -37.84
C GLY A 468 -7.04 -16.92 -36.53
N ASP A 469 -5.74 -17.21 -36.54
CA ASP A 469 -5.00 -17.70 -35.35
C ASP A 469 -4.89 -16.60 -34.27
N TYR A 470 -6.02 -16.27 -33.61
CA TYR A 470 -5.98 -15.38 -32.46
C TYR A 470 -5.23 -16.03 -31.30
N LYS A 471 -4.31 -15.28 -30.70
CA LYS A 471 -3.55 -15.71 -29.52
C LYS A 471 -4.00 -14.92 -28.30
N GLU A 472 -4.03 -15.59 -27.17
CA GLU A 472 -4.37 -14.96 -25.88
C GLU A 472 -3.41 -13.79 -25.59
N GLY A 473 -3.98 -12.68 -25.12
CA GLY A 473 -3.21 -11.47 -24.76
C GLY A 473 -2.67 -10.65 -25.93
N ILE A 474 -2.99 -11.00 -27.18
CA ILE A 474 -2.62 -10.19 -28.34
C ILE A 474 -3.74 -9.16 -28.64
N ILE A 475 -3.35 -7.93 -28.85
CA ILE A 475 -4.27 -6.82 -29.13
C ILE A 475 -4.90 -7.03 -30.51
N ILE A 476 -6.22 -7.00 -30.58
CA ILE A 476 -7.00 -7.11 -31.84
C ILE A 476 -7.58 -5.76 -32.27
N GLU A 477 -7.74 -4.82 -31.30
CA GLU A 477 -8.30 -3.49 -31.55
C GLU A 477 -7.87 -2.54 -30.42
N GLN A 478 -7.84 -1.26 -30.68
CA GLN A 478 -7.57 -0.20 -29.72
C GLN A 478 -8.61 0.92 -29.80
N SER A 479 -8.96 1.54 -28.67
CA SER A 479 -10.02 2.56 -28.62
C SER A 479 -9.60 3.92 -29.19
N VAL A 480 -8.31 4.17 -29.34
CA VAL A 480 -7.73 5.39 -29.91
C VAL A 480 -7.00 5.01 -31.18
N ALA A 481 -7.27 5.70 -32.27
CA ALA A 481 -6.70 5.37 -33.55
C ALA A 481 -5.18 5.62 -33.62
N ALA A 482 -4.47 4.81 -34.42
CA ALA A 482 -3.05 5.04 -34.65
C ALA A 482 -2.82 6.42 -35.32
N GLY A 483 -1.84 7.16 -34.81
CA GLY A 483 -1.53 8.54 -35.23
C GLY A 483 -2.28 9.62 -34.46
N GLU A 484 -3.30 9.27 -33.67
CA GLU A 484 -4.00 10.21 -32.79
C GLU A 484 -3.13 10.64 -31.61
N LYS A 485 -3.30 11.89 -31.17
CA LYS A 485 -2.55 12.49 -30.08
C LYS A 485 -3.45 12.66 -28.87
N VAL A 486 -3.09 12.08 -27.75
CA VAL A 486 -3.81 12.14 -26.47
C VAL A 486 -2.97 12.82 -25.41
N SER A 487 -3.60 13.56 -24.50
CA SER A 487 -2.93 14.22 -23.36
C SER A 487 -2.52 13.22 -22.29
N GLU A 488 -1.51 13.54 -21.45
CA GLU A 488 -1.18 12.75 -20.26
C GLU A 488 -2.42 12.52 -19.40
N GLY A 489 -2.57 11.32 -18.85
CA GLY A 489 -3.74 10.94 -18.05
C GLY A 489 -4.94 10.43 -18.84
N SER A 490 -4.93 10.55 -20.19
CA SER A 490 -5.99 9.99 -21.03
C SER A 490 -6.08 8.48 -20.93
N SER A 491 -7.31 7.95 -21.10
CA SER A 491 -7.56 6.51 -21.05
C SER A 491 -7.55 5.91 -22.46
N ILE A 492 -6.84 4.79 -22.62
CA ILE A 492 -6.86 3.97 -23.84
C ILE A 492 -7.28 2.54 -23.47
N THR A 493 -8.22 1.98 -24.22
CA THR A 493 -8.64 0.59 -24.10
C THR A 493 -8.00 -0.26 -25.20
N LEU A 494 -7.29 -1.31 -24.80
CA LEU A 494 -6.73 -2.32 -25.69
C LEU A 494 -7.65 -3.54 -25.63
N TYR A 495 -8.21 -3.93 -26.77
CA TYR A 495 -9.10 -5.09 -26.85
C TYR A 495 -8.29 -6.32 -27.21
N VAL A 496 -8.45 -7.37 -26.41
CA VAL A 496 -7.87 -8.70 -26.65
C VAL A 496 -8.97 -9.71 -26.91
N PRO A 497 -8.72 -10.80 -27.66
CA PRO A 497 -9.75 -11.81 -27.92
C PRO A 497 -10.20 -12.47 -26.64
N LYS A 498 -11.50 -12.75 -26.51
CA LYS A 498 -12.06 -13.59 -25.46
C LYS A 498 -11.91 -15.05 -25.86
N LEU A 499 -11.00 -15.74 -25.23
CA LEU A 499 -10.59 -17.11 -25.55
C LEU A 499 -10.77 -18.03 -24.35
N ASP A 500 -11.99 -18.04 -23.78
CA ASP A 500 -12.24 -18.71 -22.50
C ASP A 500 -12.46 -20.22 -22.66
N ASN A 501 -12.83 -20.72 -23.86
CA ASN A 501 -13.15 -22.11 -24.14
C ASN A 501 -12.09 -22.79 -25.04
N LYS A 502 -11.77 -24.03 -24.76
CA LYS A 502 -10.77 -24.80 -25.49
C LYS A 502 -11.38 -26.10 -26.03
N TYR A 503 -10.86 -26.55 -27.21
CA TYR A 503 -11.27 -27.84 -27.74
C TYR A 503 -10.80 -28.97 -26.82
N PRO A 504 -11.67 -29.90 -26.40
CA PRO A 504 -11.28 -31.15 -25.77
C PRO A 504 -10.46 -32.03 -26.71
N ASP A 505 -9.81 -33.04 -26.17
CA ASP A 505 -9.27 -34.12 -27.00
C ASP A 505 -10.36 -35.14 -27.28
N PHE A 506 -11.15 -34.90 -28.32
CA PHE A 506 -12.28 -35.77 -28.69
C PHE A 506 -11.87 -37.21 -29.00
N VAL A 507 -10.59 -37.42 -29.37
CA VAL A 507 -10.02 -38.72 -29.69
C VAL A 507 -9.53 -39.44 -28.42
N ALA A 508 -8.64 -38.81 -27.65
CA ALA A 508 -8.05 -39.43 -26.48
C ALA A 508 -9.07 -39.63 -25.34
N ASP A 509 -10.03 -38.74 -25.21
CA ASP A 509 -11.07 -38.80 -24.17
C ASP A 509 -12.31 -39.63 -24.62
N ASN A 510 -12.26 -40.27 -25.81
CA ASN A 510 -13.29 -41.17 -26.39
C ASN A 510 -14.68 -40.53 -26.46
N TYR A 511 -14.78 -39.29 -26.93
CA TYR A 511 -16.10 -38.65 -27.12
C TYR A 511 -16.91 -39.39 -28.16
N SER A 512 -18.23 -39.51 -27.91
CA SER A 512 -19.17 -39.95 -28.91
C SER A 512 -19.44 -38.85 -29.94
N VAL A 513 -19.94 -39.22 -31.12
CA VAL A 513 -20.29 -38.23 -32.17
C VAL A 513 -21.34 -37.25 -31.66
N SER A 514 -22.32 -37.71 -30.84
CA SER A 514 -23.34 -36.84 -30.24
C SER A 514 -22.75 -35.81 -29.28
N GLU A 515 -21.81 -36.20 -28.45
CA GLU A 515 -21.14 -35.26 -27.50
C GLU A 515 -20.32 -34.18 -28.24
N VAL A 516 -19.72 -34.53 -29.40
CA VAL A 516 -19.03 -33.53 -30.23
C VAL A 516 -20.05 -32.62 -30.95
N GLU A 517 -21.24 -33.12 -31.33
CA GLU A 517 -22.33 -32.32 -31.87
C GLU A 517 -22.84 -31.31 -30.83
N ASP A 518 -23.13 -31.81 -29.60
CA ASP A 518 -23.56 -30.95 -28.48
C ASP A 518 -22.51 -29.86 -28.16
N PHE A 519 -21.22 -30.20 -28.14
CA PHE A 519 -20.15 -29.25 -27.98
C PHE A 519 -20.14 -28.19 -29.11
N CYS A 520 -20.27 -28.64 -30.36
CA CYS A 520 -20.28 -27.73 -31.50
C CYS A 520 -21.47 -26.77 -31.48
N ASP A 521 -22.64 -27.26 -31.10
CA ASP A 521 -23.87 -26.47 -30.97
C ASP A 521 -23.76 -25.45 -29.82
N GLU A 522 -23.23 -25.87 -28.67
CA GLU A 522 -23.01 -24.98 -27.50
C GLU A 522 -22.10 -23.81 -27.83
N TYR A 523 -20.99 -24.06 -28.56
CA TYR A 523 -19.98 -23.05 -28.85
C TYR A 523 -20.09 -22.45 -30.27
N GLY A 524 -21.12 -22.81 -31.03
CA GLY A 524 -21.37 -22.31 -32.38
C GLY A 524 -20.31 -22.74 -33.40
N VAL A 525 -19.72 -23.92 -33.26
CA VAL A 525 -18.69 -24.46 -34.16
C VAL A 525 -19.33 -25.23 -35.34
N ASN A 526 -18.88 -24.99 -36.57
CA ASN A 526 -19.37 -25.69 -37.74
C ASN A 526 -18.71 -27.07 -37.85
N LEU A 527 -19.43 -28.13 -37.51
CA LEU A 527 -18.98 -29.50 -37.55
C LEU A 527 -19.04 -30.10 -38.95
N THR A 528 -17.97 -30.73 -39.40
CA THR A 528 -17.93 -31.58 -40.60
C THR A 528 -17.55 -33.00 -40.22
N LYS A 529 -18.43 -33.96 -40.51
CA LYS A 529 -18.22 -35.40 -40.23
C LYS A 529 -17.76 -36.08 -41.49
N GLN A 530 -16.66 -36.87 -41.42
CA GLN A 530 -16.14 -37.69 -42.47
C GLN A 530 -16.08 -39.14 -42.02
N GLU A 531 -16.91 -40.01 -42.66
CA GLU A 531 -16.80 -41.46 -42.45
C GLU A 531 -15.64 -41.99 -43.26
N VAL A 532 -14.80 -42.80 -42.67
CA VAL A 532 -13.61 -43.41 -43.29
C VAL A 532 -13.65 -44.93 -43.00
N GLU A 533 -13.63 -45.75 -44.08
CA GLU A 533 -13.50 -47.19 -43.94
C GLU A 533 -12.15 -47.57 -43.40
N THR A 534 -12.12 -48.24 -42.25
CA THR A 534 -10.90 -48.71 -41.59
C THR A 534 -11.16 -49.92 -40.71
N THR A 535 -10.17 -50.74 -40.52
CA THR A 535 -10.18 -51.89 -39.59
C THR A 535 -9.37 -51.60 -38.32
N GLU A 536 -8.73 -50.44 -38.22
CA GLU A 536 -7.86 -50.07 -37.09
C GLU A 536 -8.67 -49.61 -35.87
N TYR A 537 -9.87 -49.10 -36.10
CA TYR A 537 -10.78 -48.56 -35.06
C TYR A 537 -12.17 -49.20 -35.15
N ALA A 538 -12.81 -49.35 -34.01
CA ALA A 538 -14.20 -49.82 -33.98
C ALA A 538 -15.17 -48.88 -34.74
N ALA A 539 -16.17 -49.40 -35.43
CA ALA A 539 -17.14 -48.58 -36.14
C ALA A 539 -17.79 -47.57 -35.17
N GLY A 540 -17.93 -46.30 -35.61
CA GLY A 540 -18.44 -45.20 -34.82
C GLY A 540 -17.43 -44.44 -33.96
N THR A 541 -16.17 -44.94 -33.88
CA THR A 541 -15.12 -44.27 -33.11
C THR A 541 -14.56 -43.06 -33.85
N ILE A 542 -14.41 -41.94 -33.14
CA ILE A 542 -13.71 -40.75 -33.64
C ILE A 542 -12.19 -40.97 -33.47
N PHE A 543 -11.44 -40.95 -34.56
CA PHE A 543 -10.00 -41.16 -34.56
C PHE A 543 -9.18 -39.98 -35.08
N TYR A 544 -9.84 -38.87 -35.42
CA TYR A 544 -9.18 -37.65 -35.86
C TYR A 544 -10.06 -36.43 -35.60
N GLN A 545 -9.43 -35.34 -35.18
CA GLN A 545 -10.01 -34.00 -35.12
C GLN A 545 -9.06 -32.98 -35.78
N SER A 546 -9.61 -32.05 -36.56
CA SER A 546 -8.83 -31.04 -37.28
C SER A 546 -8.35 -29.88 -36.43
N ARG A 547 -8.92 -29.68 -35.24
CA ARG A 547 -8.51 -28.70 -34.24
C ARG A 547 -7.83 -29.44 -33.11
N ALA A 548 -6.58 -29.08 -32.79
CA ALA A 548 -5.83 -29.72 -31.71
C ALA A 548 -6.49 -29.45 -30.35
N ALA A 549 -6.47 -30.43 -29.46
CA ALA A 549 -6.88 -30.29 -28.07
C ALA A 549 -6.16 -29.11 -27.39
N GLY A 550 -6.87 -28.37 -26.53
CA GLY A 550 -6.33 -27.20 -25.85
C GLY A 550 -6.23 -25.93 -26.73
N THR A 551 -6.56 -25.99 -28.03
CA THR A 551 -6.69 -24.79 -28.85
C THR A 551 -8.02 -24.09 -28.56
N THR A 552 -8.04 -22.79 -28.71
CA THR A 552 -9.21 -21.98 -28.38
C THR A 552 -10.38 -22.20 -29.34
N VAL A 553 -11.58 -22.31 -28.77
CA VAL A 553 -12.84 -22.37 -29.52
C VAL A 553 -13.25 -20.98 -29.95
N VAL A 554 -13.56 -20.81 -31.23
CA VAL A 554 -14.10 -19.57 -31.79
C VAL A 554 -15.42 -19.92 -32.47
N SER A 555 -16.47 -19.18 -32.17
CA SER A 555 -17.78 -19.37 -32.82
C SER A 555 -17.67 -19.22 -34.34
N GLY A 556 -18.31 -20.13 -35.10
CA GLY A 556 -18.24 -20.21 -36.56
C GLY A 556 -16.98 -20.91 -37.10
N ALA A 557 -16.03 -21.30 -36.25
CA ALA A 557 -14.87 -22.09 -36.65
C ALA A 557 -15.31 -23.44 -37.25
N LYS A 558 -14.52 -23.96 -38.22
CA LYS A 558 -14.77 -25.32 -38.77
C LYS A 558 -14.00 -26.35 -37.98
N LEU A 559 -14.70 -27.40 -37.51
CA LEU A 559 -14.14 -28.61 -36.94
C LEU A 559 -14.47 -29.77 -37.85
N THR A 560 -13.46 -30.54 -38.25
CA THR A 560 -13.63 -31.79 -38.98
C THR A 560 -13.24 -32.94 -38.10
N ILE A 561 -14.13 -33.91 -37.93
CA ILE A 561 -13.83 -35.19 -37.26
C ILE A 561 -13.90 -36.33 -38.29
N LYS A 562 -13.04 -37.35 -38.13
CA LYS A 562 -13.12 -38.59 -38.87
C LYS A 562 -13.65 -39.70 -37.99
N ILE A 563 -14.66 -40.43 -38.49
CA ILE A 563 -15.37 -41.49 -37.80
C ILE A 563 -15.09 -42.80 -38.55
N ALA A 564 -14.68 -43.84 -37.79
CA ALA A 564 -14.42 -45.14 -38.34
C ALA A 564 -15.72 -45.81 -38.85
N LYS A 565 -15.69 -46.42 -39.99
CA LYS A 565 -16.75 -47.20 -40.60
C LYS A 565 -16.20 -48.57 -41.00
N GLU A 566 -16.98 -49.63 -40.81
CA GLU A 566 -16.60 -50.95 -41.27
C GLU A 566 -16.44 -50.96 -42.81
N PRO A 567 -15.38 -51.57 -43.35
CA PRO A 567 -15.22 -51.71 -44.78
C PRO A 567 -16.42 -52.48 -45.36
N SER A 568 -17.00 -51.95 -46.42
CA SER A 568 -18.08 -52.64 -47.14
C SER A 568 -17.47 -53.90 -47.77
N GLY A 569 -17.64 -55.05 -47.13
CA GLY A 569 -17.15 -56.31 -47.65
C GLY A 569 -17.77 -56.62 -49.00
N ASN A 570 -16.95 -56.82 -50.03
CA ASN A 570 -17.35 -57.49 -51.26
C ASN A 570 -17.79 -58.92 -50.89
N THR A 571 -19.08 -59.19 -50.85
CA THR A 571 -19.63 -60.53 -50.91
C THR A 571 -19.38 -61.04 -52.35
N GLU A 572 -18.22 -61.55 -52.62
CA GLU A 572 -18.06 -62.50 -53.70
C GLU A 572 -18.77 -63.79 -53.28
N ASN A 573 -19.92 -64.04 -53.89
CA ASN A 573 -20.58 -65.34 -53.86
C ASN A 573 -19.60 -66.39 -54.42
N PRO A 574 -19.30 -67.48 -53.72
CA PRO A 574 -18.66 -68.60 -54.34
C PRO A 574 -19.71 -69.27 -55.22
N ASP A 575 -19.56 -69.10 -56.51
CA ASP A 575 -20.35 -69.75 -57.54
C ASP A 575 -20.15 -71.26 -57.46
N ASP A 576 -21.26 -71.90 -57.49
CA ASP A 576 -21.54 -73.30 -57.49
C ASP A 576 -20.87 -73.96 -58.70
N GLY A 577 -19.81 -74.73 -58.50
CA GLY A 577 -19.21 -75.58 -59.50
C GLY A 577 -19.74 -77.00 -59.35
N GLY A 578 -20.87 -77.23 -59.98
CA GLY A 578 -21.41 -78.56 -60.14
C GLY A 578 -20.49 -79.47 -60.91
N LEU A 579 -20.42 -80.70 -60.42
CA LEU A 579 -19.88 -81.86 -61.01
C LEU A 579 -20.48 -82.19 -62.37
N ASP A 580 -19.58 -82.61 -63.27
CA ASP A 580 -19.58 -83.97 -63.87
C ASP A 580 -18.17 -84.30 -64.33
#